data_c69dec615a0546afddd1c83bdb32a5f5
#
_entry.id   c69dec615a0546afddd1c83bdb32a5f5
#
_cell.length_a   1.000
_cell.length_b   1.000
_cell.length_c   1.000
_cell.angle_alpha   90.00
_cell.angle_beta   90.00
_cell.angle_gamma   90.00
#
_symmetry.space_group_name_H-M   'P 1'
#
loop_
_entity.id
_entity.type
_entity.pdbx_description
1 polymer ?
#
loop_
_entity_poly.entity_id
_entity_poly.type
_entity_poly.pdbx_seq_one_letter_code
_entity_poly.pdbx_strand_id
1 'polypeptide(L)'
;WQLGWVAANDGNVSVKLPDGNFLVTPTGISKSFITPEKLVIIDKDMNIVEAEGNYKPSSEIKMHMRCYTERDDVGAVVHAHPPTATGYAVAGKSLDEYSMIETVIAIGSIPLTPYGTPSTNEVPEAIAPYLAEHDVLLLQNHGALTVGCDLITAYYRMETLELFAKISLNAHLLGGAKEIPKEQIDKLLYLRDNYYHVTGKHPGYKHYNIS
;
A
#
# COMPACT_ATOMS: atom_id res chain seq x y z
N TRP A 1 -13.79 0.88 5.19
CA TRP A 1 -14.66 1.84 5.87
C TRP A 1 -14.97 1.40 7.30
N GLN A 2 -15.39 0.16 7.52
CA GLN A 2 -15.70 -0.37 8.87
C GLN A 2 -14.50 -0.34 9.82
N LEU A 3 -13.29 -0.48 9.31
CA LEU A 3 -12.05 -0.41 10.07
C LEU A 3 -11.61 1.04 10.37
N GLY A 4 -12.33 2.05 9.85
CA GLY A 4 -11.99 3.45 10.01
C GLY A 4 -10.76 3.90 9.20
N TRP A 5 -10.43 3.19 8.12
CA TRP A 5 -9.26 3.52 7.30
C TRP A 5 -9.56 4.47 6.14
N VAL A 6 -10.83 4.71 5.87
CA VAL A 6 -11.28 5.66 4.86
C VAL A 6 -12.49 6.43 5.38
N ALA A 7 -12.48 7.74 5.22
CA ALA A 7 -13.58 8.63 5.56
C ALA A 7 -14.23 9.15 4.27
N ALA A 8 -15.49 9.55 4.34
CA ALA A 8 -16.22 10.08 3.20
C ALA A 8 -15.96 9.27 1.91
N ASN A 9 -15.33 9.86 0.90
CA ASN A 9 -14.98 9.24 -0.36
C ASN A 9 -13.48 8.90 -0.51
N ASP A 10 -12.72 8.98 0.59
CA ASP A 10 -11.28 8.69 0.61
C ASP A 10 -10.97 7.22 0.25
N GLY A 11 -9.71 7.00 -0.13
CA GLY A 11 -9.21 5.70 -0.50
C GLY A 11 -9.73 5.19 -1.84
N ASN A 12 -9.01 4.27 -2.43
CA ASN A 12 -9.36 3.66 -3.71
C ASN A 12 -8.69 2.29 -3.87
N VAL A 13 -9.30 1.44 -4.67
CA VAL A 13 -8.86 0.07 -4.92
C VAL A 13 -8.94 -0.19 -6.41
N SER A 14 -7.97 -0.93 -6.95
CA SER A 14 -8.03 -1.44 -8.31
C SER A 14 -7.53 -2.88 -8.39
N VAL A 15 -8.02 -3.60 -9.40
CA VAL A 15 -7.63 -4.99 -9.70
C VAL A 15 -7.40 -5.11 -11.19
N LYS A 16 -6.29 -5.73 -11.60
CA LYS A 16 -6.00 -6.10 -12.98
C LYS A 16 -6.83 -7.33 -13.38
N LEU A 17 -7.58 -7.21 -14.45
CA LEU A 17 -8.42 -8.28 -14.98
C LEU A 17 -7.63 -9.17 -15.96
N PRO A 18 -8.11 -10.43 -16.20
CA PRO A 18 -7.44 -11.35 -17.11
C PRO A 18 -7.33 -10.88 -18.57
N ASP A 19 -8.23 -9.99 -19.01
CA ASP A 19 -8.24 -9.40 -20.34
C ASP A 19 -7.27 -8.20 -20.49
N GLY A 20 -6.57 -7.82 -19.42
CA GLY A 20 -5.63 -6.70 -19.38
C GLY A 20 -6.24 -5.36 -19.01
N ASN A 21 -7.56 -5.30 -18.79
CA ASN A 21 -8.26 -4.13 -18.25
C ASN A 21 -8.13 -4.06 -16.73
N PHE A 22 -8.65 -2.98 -16.11
CA PHE A 22 -8.59 -2.75 -14.68
C PHE A 22 -9.96 -2.41 -14.12
N LEU A 23 -10.40 -3.17 -13.11
CA LEU A 23 -11.59 -2.87 -12.32
C LEU A 23 -11.20 -1.90 -11.21
N VAL A 24 -11.87 -0.75 -11.11
CA VAL A 24 -11.48 0.33 -10.20
C VAL A 24 -12.68 0.89 -9.43
N THR A 25 -12.43 1.37 -8.22
CA THR A 25 -13.45 2.08 -7.45
C THR A 25 -13.74 3.47 -8.04
N PRO A 26 -15.00 3.93 -8.01
CA PRO A 26 -15.38 5.23 -8.55
C PRO A 26 -14.93 6.39 -7.67
N THR A 27 -14.77 7.56 -8.29
CA THR A 27 -14.58 8.82 -7.56
C THR A 27 -15.87 9.29 -6.89
N GLY A 28 -15.75 10.03 -5.80
CA GLY A 28 -16.88 10.72 -5.15
C GLY A 28 -17.85 9.82 -4.40
N ILE A 29 -17.58 8.52 -4.28
CA ILE A 29 -18.44 7.56 -3.57
C ILE A 29 -17.75 7.05 -2.32
N SER A 30 -18.44 7.14 -1.18
CA SER A 30 -17.96 6.51 0.06
C SER A 30 -17.85 5.00 -0.11
N LYS A 31 -16.78 4.41 0.44
CA LYS A 31 -16.56 2.96 0.36
C LYS A 31 -17.65 2.16 1.07
N SER A 32 -18.40 2.78 2.00
CA SER A 32 -19.58 2.17 2.61
C SER A 32 -20.77 1.99 1.65
N PHE A 33 -20.79 2.68 0.52
CA PHE A 33 -21.86 2.65 -0.47
C PHE A 33 -21.44 2.01 -1.79
N ILE A 34 -20.25 1.41 -1.86
CA ILE A 34 -19.80 0.70 -3.06
C ILE A 34 -20.65 -0.57 -3.25
N THR A 35 -21.13 -0.75 -4.46
CA THR A 35 -21.76 -1.97 -4.96
C THR A 35 -21.09 -2.34 -6.28
N PRO A 36 -21.21 -3.60 -6.76
CA PRO A 36 -20.58 -4.01 -8.02
C PRO A 36 -20.90 -3.09 -9.20
N GLU A 37 -22.15 -2.62 -9.29
CA GLU A 37 -22.64 -1.76 -10.38
C GLU A 37 -21.97 -0.37 -10.40
N LYS A 38 -21.36 0.05 -9.32
CA LYS A 38 -20.66 1.34 -9.22
C LYS A 38 -19.18 1.25 -9.61
N LEU A 39 -18.65 0.05 -9.75
CA LEU A 39 -17.28 -0.13 -10.20
C LEU A 39 -17.14 0.23 -11.67
N VAL A 40 -15.96 0.65 -12.05
CA VAL A 40 -15.65 1.10 -13.42
C VAL A 40 -14.55 0.21 -13.98
N ILE A 41 -14.67 -0.20 -15.22
CA ILE A 41 -13.59 -0.89 -15.95
C ILE A 41 -12.91 0.13 -16.86
N ILE A 42 -11.60 0.20 -16.78
CA ILE A 42 -10.74 1.06 -17.58
C ILE A 42 -9.71 0.24 -18.34
N ASP A 43 -9.22 0.76 -19.45
CA ASP A 43 -8.07 0.22 -20.16
C ASP A 43 -6.73 0.73 -19.58
N LYS A 44 -5.61 0.30 -20.16
CA LYS A 44 -4.26 0.71 -19.77
C LYS A 44 -3.98 2.21 -19.94
N ASP A 45 -4.74 2.89 -20.80
CA ASP A 45 -4.64 4.32 -21.07
C ASP A 45 -5.64 5.14 -20.24
N MET A 46 -6.29 4.46 -19.27
CA MET A 46 -7.30 5.00 -18.33
C MET A 46 -8.60 5.46 -19.01
N ASN A 47 -8.88 5.01 -20.25
CA ASN A 47 -10.18 5.21 -20.88
C ASN A 47 -11.21 4.27 -20.25
N ILE A 48 -12.43 4.76 -20.06
CA ILE A 48 -13.54 3.93 -19.56
C ILE A 48 -13.94 2.94 -20.65
N VAL A 49 -13.83 1.64 -20.33
CA VAL A 49 -14.30 0.53 -21.18
C VAL A 49 -15.73 0.19 -20.83
N GLU A 50 -16.04 0.14 -19.52
CA GLU A 50 -17.37 -0.18 -19.02
C GLU A 50 -17.65 0.58 -17.72
N ALA A 51 -18.82 1.17 -17.62
CA ALA A 51 -19.34 1.79 -16.39
C ALA A 51 -20.87 1.85 -16.47
N GLU A 52 -21.55 1.55 -15.38
CA GLU A 52 -22.97 1.84 -15.28
C GLU A 52 -23.19 3.33 -14.99
N GLY A 53 -24.22 3.91 -15.63
CA GLY A 53 -24.55 5.33 -15.44
C GLY A 53 -23.40 6.28 -15.75
N ASN A 54 -23.13 7.22 -14.83
CA ASN A 54 -22.12 8.27 -14.99
C ASN A 54 -20.91 8.10 -14.06
N TYR A 55 -20.68 6.90 -13.55
CA TYR A 55 -19.53 6.65 -12.69
C TYR A 55 -18.21 6.84 -13.44
N LYS A 56 -17.24 7.45 -12.76
CA LYS A 56 -15.91 7.71 -13.29
C LYS A 56 -14.87 7.09 -12.35
N PRO A 57 -13.71 6.67 -12.84
CA PRO A 57 -12.64 6.13 -12.00
C PRO A 57 -12.18 7.15 -10.96
N SER A 58 -11.57 6.67 -9.88
CA SER A 58 -10.93 7.52 -8.87
C SER A 58 -9.97 8.52 -9.53
N SER A 59 -9.91 9.74 -9.01
CA SER A 59 -8.96 10.77 -9.47
C SER A 59 -7.48 10.40 -9.23
N GLU A 60 -7.23 9.40 -8.37
CA GLU A 60 -5.89 8.89 -8.04
C GLU A 60 -5.49 7.65 -8.85
N ILE A 61 -6.26 7.29 -9.86
CA ILE A 61 -6.00 6.09 -10.67
C ILE A 61 -4.60 6.10 -11.32
N LYS A 62 -4.02 7.27 -11.59
CA LYS A 62 -2.66 7.40 -12.11
C LYS A 62 -1.61 6.75 -11.20
N MET A 63 -1.80 6.83 -9.87
CA MET A 63 -0.93 6.18 -8.89
C MET A 63 -1.01 4.66 -9.02
N HIS A 64 -2.21 4.11 -9.19
CA HIS A 64 -2.41 2.67 -9.40
C HIS A 64 -1.80 2.20 -10.72
N MET A 65 -2.05 2.94 -11.80
CA MET A 65 -1.49 2.61 -13.12
C MET A 65 0.04 2.63 -13.11
N ARG A 66 0.67 3.53 -12.32
CA ARG A 66 2.12 3.50 -12.12
C ARG A 66 2.60 2.19 -11.50
N CYS A 67 1.89 1.64 -10.51
CA CYS A 67 2.25 0.36 -9.92
C CYS A 67 2.19 -0.77 -10.96
N TYR A 68 1.13 -0.84 -11.76
CA TYR A 68 1.00 -1.85 -12.82
C TYR A 68 2.02 -1.70 -13.96
N THR A 69 2.43 -0.47 -14.26
CA THR A 69 3.42 -0.20 -15.31
C THR A 69 4.84 -0.59 -14.87
N GLU A 70 5.18 -0.34 -13.61
CA GLU A 70 6.51 -0.67 -13.07
C GLU A 70 6.66 -2.15 -12.71
N ARG A 71 5.53 -2.89 -12.53
CA ARG A 71 5.56 -4.23 -11.96
C ARG A 71 4.51 -5.16 -12.57
N ASP A 72 4.99 -6.13 -13.35
CA ASP A 72 4.14 -7.16 -13.96
C ASP A 72 3.53 -8.14 -12.95
N ASP A 73 4.14 -8.29 -11.76
CA ASP A 73 3.68 -9.16 -10.68
C ASP A 73 2.55 -8.54 -9.83
N VAL A 74 2.18 -7.28 -10.08
CA VAL A 74 1.08 -6.61 -9.38
C VAL A 74 -0.25 -6.92 -10.06
N GLY A 75 -1.15 -7.58 -9.32
CA GLY A 75 -2.52 -7.86 -9.71
C GLY A 75 -3.56 -6.95 -9.04
N ALA A 76 -3.21 -6.30 -7.92
CA ALA A 76 -4.09 -5.36 -7.23
C ALA A 76 -3.34 -4.28 -6.49
N VAL A 77 -4.00 -3.12 -6.32
CA VAL A 77 -3.50 -1.95 -5.60
C VAL A 77 -4.57 -1.45 -4.63
N VAL A 78 -4.17 -1.21 -3.38
CA VAL A 78 -5.04 -0.65 -2.32
C VAL A 78 -4.40 0.62 -1.78
N HIS A 79 -5.16 1.70 -1.81
CA HIS A 79 -4.81 2.97 -1.16
C HIS A 79 -5.87 3.31 -0.12
N ALA A 80 -5.40 3.63 1.09
CA ALA A 80 -6.24 4.01 2.22
C ALA A 80 -5.49 4.95 3.17
N HIS A 81 -6.21 5.49 4.15
CA HIS A 81 -5.66 6.35 5.20
C HIS A 81 -5.78 5.70 6.58
N PRO A 82 -5.17 4.52 6.81
CA PRO A 82 -5.26 3.87 8.12
C PRO A 82 -4.64 4.80 9.17
N PRO A 83 -5.34 5.10 10.28
CA PRO A 83 -5.05 6.27 11.10
C PRO A 83 -3.64 6.29 11.71
N THR A 84 -3.13 5.14 12.15
CA THR A 84 -1.81 5.11 12.79
C THR A 84 -0.69 5.19 11.77
N ALA A 85 -0.77 4.43 10.69
CA ALA A 85 0.21 4.48 9.60
C ALA A 85 0.22 5.86 8.92
N THR A 86 -0.97 6.45 8.70
CA THR A 86 -1.08 7.83 8.19
C THR A 86 -0.49 8.85 9.18
N GLY A 87 -0.60 8.61 10.49
CA GLY A 87 0.06 9.41 11.51
C GLY A 87 1.58 9.45 11.34
N TYR A 88 2.22 8.32 11.05
CA TYR A 88 3.65 8.27 10.70
C TYR A 88 3.95 9.05 9.43
N ALA A 89 3.12 8.88 8.39
CA ALA A 89 3.29 9.62 7.13
C ALA A 89 3.17 11.14 7.30
N VAL A 90 2.26 11.62 8.15
CA VAL A 90 2.09 13.04 8.51
C VAL A 90 3.24 13.54 9.37
N ALA A 91 3.76 12.70 10.26
CA ALA A 91 4.92 13.03 11.09
C ALA A 91 6.26 13.02 10.33
N GLY A 92 6.27 12.65 9.04
CA GLY A 92 7.46 12.57 8.23
C GLY A 92 8.37 11.38 8.59
N LYS A 93 7.79 10.27 9.08
CA LYS A 93 8.53 9.10 9.56
C LYS A 93 8.21 7.85 8.74
N SER A 94 9.24 7.11 8.37
CA SER A 94 9.12 5.73 7.88
C SER A 94 8.82 4.75 9.02
N LEU A 95 8.46 3.52 8.67
CA LEU A 95 8.32 2.39 9.57
C LEU A 95 9.37 1.33 9.18
N ASP A 96 10.60 1.50 9.64
CA ASP A 96 11.75 0.72 9.23
C ASP A 96 12.41 -0.08 10.38
N GLU A 97 11.72 -0.20 11.51
CA GLU A 97 12.16 -1.01 12.64
C GLU A 97 11.82 -2.50 12.43
N TYR A 98 12.80 -3.36 12.60
CA TYR A 98 12.64 -4.82 12.51
C TYR A 98 12.30 -5.42 13.87
N SER A 99 11.18 -5.01 14.43
CA SER A 99 10.75 -5.34 15.79
C SER A 99 9.63 -6.37 15.89
N MET A 100 9.00 -6.73 14.75
CA MET A 100 7.84 -7.62 14.71
C MET A 100 8.02 -8.69 13.61
N ILE A 101 7.94 -9.97 14.00
CA ILE A 101 8.22 -11.12 13.13
C ILE A 101 7.34 -11.11 11.88
N GLU A 102 6.03 -10.89 12.06
CA GLU A 102 5.04 -10.91 10.98
C GLU A 102 5.33 -9.82 9.94
N THR A 103 5.73 -8.63 10.41
CA THR A 103 6.09 -7.51 9.53
C THR A 103 7.37 -7.82 8.75
N VAL A 104 8.39 -8.37 9.43
CA VAL A 104 9.64 -8.78 8.77
C VAL A 104 9.37 -9.80 7.66
N ILE A 105 8.50 -10.78 7.91
CA ILE A 105 8.18 -11.82 6.91
C ILE A 105 7.29 -11.26 5.79
N ALA A 106 6.26 -10.48 6.11
CA ALA A 106 5.24 -10.10 5.13
C ALA A 106 5.65 -8.94 4.23
N ILE A 107 6.26 -7.88 4.78
CA ILE A 107 6.45 -6.60 4.09
C ILE A 107 7.83 -5.96 4.26
N GLY A 108 8.56 -6.27 5.33
CA GLY A 108 9.84 -5.64 5.64
C GLY A 108 9.69 -4.18 6.09
N SER A 109 10.74 -3.38 5.87
CA SER A 109 10.70 -1.95 6.16
C SER A 109 9.83 -1.18 5.16
N ILE A 110 9.14 -0.16 5.67
CA ILE A 110 8.16 0.62 4.93
C ILE A 110 8.69 2.05 4.79
N PRO A 111 9.07 2.46 3.58
CA PRO A 111 9.58 3.80 3.32
C PRO A 111 8.47 4.85 3.34
N LEU A 112 8.85 6.09 3.64
CA LEU A 112 8.05 7.27 3.41
C LEU A 112 8.45 7.88 2.06
N THR A 113 7.51 7.98 1.13
CA THR A 113 7.75 8.66 -0.15
C THR A 113 7.71 10.18 0.02
N PRO A 114 8.39 10.95 -0.83
CA PRO A 114 8.22 12.40 -0.86
C PRO A 114 6.75 12.80 -1.07
N TYR A 115 6.40 14.02 -0.62
CA TYR A 115 5.08 14.56 -0.88
C TYR A 115 4.83 14.71 -2.38
N GLY A 116 3.63 14.38 -2.80
CA GLY A 116 3.10 14.62 -4.14
C GLY A 116 1.64 15.09 -4.05
N THR A 117 1.28 16.05 -4.88
CA THR A 117 -0.11 16.56 -4.95
C THR A 117 -1.03 15.51 -5.56
N PRO A 118 -2.08 15.06 -4.86
CA PRO A 118 -3.04 14.07 -5.37
C PRO A 118 -3.67 14.50 -6.71
N SER A 119 -4.06 13.53 -7.51
CA SER A 119 -4.67 13.71 -8.85
C SER A 119 -3.71 14.28 -9.91
N THR A 120 -2.47 14.63 -9.57
CA THR A 120 -1.42 15.04 -10.49
C THR A 120 -0.50 13.85 -10.86
N ASN A 121 0.60 14.12 -11.56
CA ASN A 121 1.64 13.11 -11.80
C ASN A 121 2.68 13.04 -10.65
N GLU A 122 2.63 13.96 -9.70
CA GLU A 122 3.62 14.02 -8.62
C GLU A 122 3.60 12.77 -7.73
N VAL A 123 2.40 12.25 -7.36
CA VAL A 123 2.30 11.02 -6.56
C VAL A 123 2.84 9.80 -7.33
N PRO A 124 2.44 9.54 -8.59
CA PRO A 124 3.06 8.50 -9.42
C PRO A 124 4.58 8.59 -9.52
N GLU A 125 5.13 9.79 -9.67
CA GLU A 125 6.58 10.02 -9.73
C GLU A 125 7.26 9.79 -8.38
N ALA A 126 6.63 10.21 -7.28
CA ALA A 126 7.15 10.04 -5.92
C ALA A 126 7.24 8.57 -5.50
N ILE A 127 6.29 7.71 -5.92
CA ILE A 127 6.29 6.28 -5.56
C ILE A 127 7.21 5.42 -6.43
N ALA A 128 7.43 5.82 -7.69
CA ALA A 128 8.13 5.00 -8.68
C ALA A 128 9.49 4.45 -8.22
N PRO A 129 10.40 5.24 -7.58
CA PRO A 129 11.69 4.74 -7.15
C PRO A 129 11.64 3.61 -6.11
N TYR A 130 10.51 3.48 -5.40
CA TYR A 130 10.34 2.49 -4.33
C TYR A 130 9.71 1.19 -4.80
N LEU A 131 8.96 1.20 -5.90
CA LEU A 131 8.17 0.06 -6.37
C LEU A 131 9.01 -1.17 -6.74
N ALA A 132 10.29 -0.98 -7.10
CA ALA A 132 11.18 -2.10 -7.43
C ALA A 132 11.43 -3.05 -6.24
N GLU A 133 11.39 -2.55 -5.01
CA GLU A 133 11.77 -3.30 -3.80
C GLU A 133 10.64 -3.41 -2.76
N HIS A 134 9.56 -2.62 -2.87
CA HIS A 134 8.54 -2.49 -1.83
C HIS A 134 7.14 -2.78 -2.34
N ASP A 135 6.39 -3.50 -1.52
CA ASP A 135 4.96 -3.76 -1.71
C ASP A 135 4.08 -2.83 -0.86
N VAL A 136 4.67 -2.10 0.07
CA VAL A 136 4.00 -1.20 1.01
C VAL A 136 4.76 0.11 1.09
N LEU A 137 4.04 1.22 0.94
CA LEU A 137 4.60 2.57 0.99
C LEU A 137 3.75 3.47 1.90
N LEU A 138 4.40 4.36 2.64
CA LEU A 138 3.76 5.53 3.24
C LEU A 138 3.87 6.71 2.27
N LEU A 139 2.77 7.42 2.09
CA LEU A 139 2.68 8.62 1.24
C LEU A 139 2.69 9.86 2.14
N GLN A 140 3.72 10.70 2.05
CA GLN A 140 3.90 11.84 2.96
C GLN A 140 2.67 12.75 2.96
N ASN A 141 2.14 13.06 4.16
CA ASN A 141 0.95 13.88 4.40
C ASN A 141 -0.34 13.39 3.70
N HIS A 142 -0.41 12.10 3.34
CA HIS A 142 -1.52 11.58 2.57
C HIS A 142 -2.09 10.28 3.19
N GLY A 143 -1.36 9.19 3.14
CA GLY A 143 -1.85 7.89 3.59
C GLY A 143 -0.88 6.76 3.28
N ALA A 144 -1.42 5.61 2.88
CA ALA A 144 -0.65 4.42 2.57
C ALA A 144 -1.07 3.78 1.24
N LEU A 145 -0.11 3.13 0.59
CA LEU A 145 -0.28 2.38 -0.65
C LEU A 145 0.25 0.97 -0.46
N THR A 146 -0.54 -0.02 -0.84
CA THR A 146 -0.10 -1.42 -0.88
C THR A 146 -0.42 -2.06 -2.21
N VAL A 147 0.46 -2.96 -2.65
CA VAL A 147 0.27 -3.75 -3.87
C VAL A 147 0.31 -5.24 -3.54
N GLY A 148 -0.28 -6.07 -4.39
CA GLY A 148 -0.26 -7.53 -4.24
C GLY A 148 -0.48 -8.23 -5.57
N CYS A 149 -0.17 -9.54 -5.63
CA CYS A 149 -0.48 -10.37 -6.80
C CYS A 149 -2.00 -10.54 -7.00
N ASP A 150 -2.78 -10.30 -5.95
CA ASP A 150 -4.24 -10.25 -5.94
C ASP A 150 -4.75 -9.25 -4.89
N LEU A 151 -6.06 -9.03 -4.89
CA LEU A 151 -6.73 -8.08 -4.00
C LEU A 151 -6.56 -8.44 -2.52
N ILE A 152 -6.67 -9.71 -2.17
CA ILE A 152 -6.57 -10.17 -0.78
C ILE A 152 -5.15 -9.96 -0.25
N THR A 153 -4.15 -10.27 -1.05
CA THR A 153 -2.73 -10.04 -0.70
C THR A 153 -2.45 -8.54 -0.48
N ALA A 154 -2.92 -7.66 -1.37
CA ALA A 154 -2.76 -6.22 -1.22
C ALA A 154 -3.49 -5.70 0.05
N TYR A 155 -4.69 -6.20 0.32
CA TYR A 155 -5.47 -5.85 1.50
C TYR A 155 -4.80 -6.31 2.80
N TYR A 156 -4.33 -7.57 2.88
CA TYR A 156 -3.63 -8.07 4.07
C TYR A 156 -2.35 -7.27 4.39
N ARG A 157 -1.65 -6.79 3.38
CA ARG A 157 -0.52 -5.89 3.57
C ARG A 157 -0.92 -4.56 4.21
N MET A 158 -2.10 -4.04 3.86
CA MET A 158 -2.65 -2.84 4.51
C MET A 158 -3.03 -3.10 5.97
N GLU A 159 -3.61 -4.26 6.28
CA GLU A 159 -3.89 -4.66 7.67
C GLU A 159 -2.60 -4.81 8.48
N THR A 160 -1.59 -5.49 7.93
CA THR A 160 -0.28 -5.67 8.57
C THR A 160 0.41 -4.32 8.81
N LEU A 161 0.36 -3.41 7.85
CA LEU A 161 0.90 -2.05 7.98
C LEU A 161 0.27 -1.31 9.16
N GLU A 162 -1.06 -1.23 9.24
CA GLU A 162 -1.75 -0.49 10.29
C GLU A 162 -1.53 -1.14 11.67
N LEU A 163 -1.56 -2.47 11.74
CA LEU A 163 -1.25 -3.18 12.99
C LEU A 163 0.18 -2.88 13.46
N PHE A 164 1.15 -2.95 12.56
CA PHE A 164 2.54 -2.66 12.88
C PHE A 164 2.72 -1.20 13.32
N ALA A 165 2.12 -0.25 12.61
CA ALA A 165 2.15 1.16 12.98
C ALA A 165 1.61 1.39 14.41
N LYS A 166 0.51 0.74 14.79
CA LYS A 166 -0.05 0.80 16.15
C LYS A 166 0.91 0.22 17.19
N ILE A 167 1.50 -0.93 16.91
CA ILE A 167 2.45 -1.59 17.82
C ILE A 167 3.70 -0.73 17.97
N SER A 168 4.26 -0.22 16.86
CA SER A 168 5.43 0.65 16.86
C SER A 168 5.18 1.93 17.66
N LEU A 169 4.03 2.59 17.47
CA LEU A 169 3.65 3.76 18.26
C LEU A 169 3.59 3.43 19.76
N ASN A 170 2.96 2.32 20.14
CA ASN A 170 2.90 1.90 21.55
C ASN A 170 4.28 1.58 22.10
N ALA A 171 5.15 0.93 21.33
CA ALA A 171 6.53 0.65 21.74
C ALA A 171 7.31 1.94 21.97
N HIS A 172 7.15 2.95 21.11
CA HIS A 172 7.76 4.27 21.30
C HIS A 172 7.29 4.94 22.59
N LEU A 173 6.01 4.86 22.92
CA LEU A 173 5.47 5.39 24.18
C LEU A 173 6.01 4.66 25.42
N LEU A 174 6.42 3.41 25.27
CA LEU A 174 7.03 2.59 26.32
C LEU A 174 8.56 2.73 26.39
N GLY A 175 9.16 3.62 25.64
CA GLY A 175 10.61 3.89 25.68
C GLY A 175 11.40 3.36 24.48
N GLY A 176 10.75 2.93 23.43
CA GLY A 176 11.32 2.49 22.17
C GLY A 176 11.21 0.98 21.90
N ALA A 177 11.21 0.63 20.64
CA ALA A 177 11.22 -0.77 20.22
C ALA A 177 12.61 -1.39 20.41
N LYS A 178 12.65 -2.69 20.67
CA LYS A 178 13.87 -3.49 20.62
C LYS A 178 13.85 -4.30 19.33
N GLU A 179 14.76 -4.01 18.43
CA GLU A 179 14.86 -4.74 17.18
C GLU A 179 15.29 -6.21 17.39
N ILE A 180 14.79 -7.04 16.51
CA ILE A 180 15.23 -8.44 16.36
C ILE A 180 16.69 -8.42 15.88
N PRO A 181 17.60 -9.20 16.48
CA PRO A 181 18.99 -9.25 16.02
C PRO A 181 19.07 -9.63 14.53
N LYS A 182 19.97 -8.96 13.79
CA LYS A 182 20.12 -9.13 12.34
C LYS A 182 20.21 -10.59 11.90
N GLU A 183 20.95 -11.43 12.63
CA GLU A 183 21.06 -12.87 12.35
C GLU A 183 19.71 -13.60 12.42
N GLN A 184 18.79 -13.15 13.27
CA GLN A 184 17.45 -13.73 13.34
C GLN A 184 16.57 -13.19 12.21
N ILE A 185 16.75 -11.93 11.82
CA ILE A 185 16.09 -11.36 10.64
C ILE A 185 16.48 -12.14 9.39
N ASP A 186 17.77 -12.44 9.20
CA ASP A 186 18.25 -13.22 8.06
C ASP A 186 17.59 -14.63 8.01
N LYS A 187 17.34 -15.25 9.17
CA LYS A 187 16.56 -16.50 9.25
C LYS A 187 15.10 -16.33 8.89
N LEU A 188 14.47 -15.23 9.32
CA LEU A 188 13.08 -14.94 8.98
C LEU A 188 12.91 -14.70 7.47
N LEU A 189 13.85 -14.01 6.85
CA LEU A 189 13.87 -13.81 5.39
C LEU A 189 14.07 -15.13 4.64
N TYR A 190 14.93 -16.00 5.13
CA TYR A 190 15.07 -17.35 4.58
C TYR A 190 13.77 -18.15 4.68
N LEU A 191 13.08 -18.09 5.83
CA LEU A 191 11.77 -18.75 6.02
C LEU A 191 10.68 -18.14 5.12
N ARG A 192 10.68 -16.82 4.95
CA ARG A 192 9.80 -16.12 4.03
C ARG A 192 9.83 -16.75 2.64
N ASP A 193 11.02 -16.92 2.10
CA ASP A 193 11.21 -17.34 0.72
C ASP A 193 11.11 -18.87 0.54
N ASN A 194 11.65 -19.66 1.49
CA ASN A 194 11.83 -21.10 1.33
C ASN A 194 10.78 -21.96 2.06
N TYR A 195 10.05 -21.40 3.01
CA TYR A 195 9.04 -22.14 3.78
C TYR A 195 7.64 -21.57 3.60
N TYR A 196 7.47 -20.25 3.76
CA TYR A 196 6.17 -19.57 3.63
C TYR A 196 5.83 -19.21 2.18
N HIS A 197 6.82 -19.14 1.30
CA HIS A 197 6.65 -18.76 -0.12
C HIS A 197 5.86 -17.46 -0.30
N VAL A 198 6.18 -16.43 0.51
CA VAL A 198 5.49 -15.13 0.47
C VAL A 198 5.79 -14.44 -0.86
N THR A 199 4.74 -14.09 -1.59
CA THR A 199 4.83 -13.42 -2.89
C THR A 199 5.23 -11.95 -2.78
N GLY A 200 5.68 -11.37 -3.90
CA GLY A 200 5.98 -9.94 -4.02
C GLY A 200 7.40 -9.56 -3.63
N LYS A 201 7.64 -8.26 -3.55
CA LYS A 201 8.95 -7.68 -3.26
C LYS A 201 9.19 -7.56 -1.77
N HIS A 202 10.47 -7.49 -1.41
CA HIS A 202 10.89 -7.28 -0.03
C HIS A 202 12.23 -6.55 -0.03
N PRO A 203 12.36 -5.44 0.74
CA PRO A 203 13.58 -4.61 0.73
C PRO A 203 14.82 -5.27 1.38
N GLY A 204 14.66 -6.46 1.98
CA GLY A 204 15.70 -7.06 2.81
C GLY A 204 15.81 -6.33 4.15
N TYR A 205 17.02 -6.28 4.72
CA TYR A 205 17.31 -5.51 5.93
C TYR A 205 17.72 -4.09 5.55
N LYS A 206 16.81 -3.13 5.70
CA LYS A 206 16.99 -1.74 5.23
C LYS A 206 16.33 -0.75 6.17
N HIS A 207 17.06 0.32 6.52
CA HIS A 207 16.58 1.45 7.32
C HIS A 207 16.59 2.74 6.49
N TYR A 208 15.65 3.65 6.76
CA TYR A 208 15.50 4.94 6.06
C TYR A 208 15.74 6.13 6.99
N ASN A 209 15.50 5.96 8.29
CA ASN A 209 15.70 7.00 9.30
C ASN A 209 17.12 6.92 9.84
N ILE A 210 18.13 7.11 8.98
CA ILE A 210 19.51 7.29 9.45
C ILE A 210 19.63 8.76 9.85
N SER A 211 19.44 9.05 11.13
CA SER A 211 19.72 10.35 11.76
C SER A 211 21.22 10.58 11.91
#